data_53f083a5f3f425b911d6b18a206977bd
#
_entry.id   53f083a5f3f425b911d6b18a206977bd
#
_cell.length_a   1.000
_cell.length_b   1.000
_cell.length_c   1.000
_cell.angle_alpha   90.00
_cell.angle_beta   90.00
_cell.angle_gamma   90.00
#
_symmetry.space_group_name_H-M   'P 1'
#
loop_
_entity.id
_entity.type
_entity.pdbx_description
1 polymer ?
#
loop_
_entity_poly.entity_id
_entity_poly.type
_entity_poly.pdbx_seq_one_letter_code
_entity_poly.pdbx_strand_id
1 'polypeptide(L)'
;IAKNAGLWPSVIGGLLGGVWMIRLGINRALWLFGIVQMVAILGFAWLATVGHSVLWLGIVIGIEAMGVGLGTTAFVAYIARNTHPLYTATQFALFTSLAAVPRTFANAATGYMVESLGWFHFFLVCFIFAVPGMLLLMKVAPWNENAEATDVFAK
;
A
#
# COMPACT_ATOMS: atom_id res chain seq x y z
N ILE A 1 -17.08 12.24 9.99
CA ILE A 1 -17.07 10.76 10.14
C ILE A 1 -15.90 10.18 9.34
N ALA A 2 -15.75 10.45 8.04
CA ALA A 2 -14.69 9.89 7.20
C ALA A 2 -13.26 10.17 7.69
N LYS A 3 -12.99 11.38 8.20
CA LYS A 3 -11.66 11.73 8.74
C LYS A 3 -11.24 10.84 9.92
N ASN A 4 -12.14 10.62 10.86
CA ASN A 4 -11.84 9.80 12.05
C ASN A 4 -11.85 8.29 11.71
N ALA A 5 -12.71 7.85 10.78
CA ALA A 5 -12.77 6.48 10.30
C ALA A 5 -11.50 6.04 9.55
N GLY A 6 -10.76 6.97 8.94
CA GLY A 6 -9.50 6.66 8.26
C GLY A 6 -8.26 6.82 9.14
N LEU A 7 -8.24 7.81 10.05
CA LEU A 7 -7.04 8.18 10.79
C LEU A 7 -6.61 7.09 11.79
N TRP A 8 -7.51 6.61 12.64
CA TRP A 8 -7.20 5.58 13.62
C TRP A 8 -6.83 4.23 13.01
N PRO A 9 -7.57 3.69 12.02
CA PRO A 9 -7.16 2.47 11.35
C PRO A 9 -5.80 2.58 10.65
N SER A 10 -5.46 3.72 10.08
CA SER A 10 -4.15 3.94 9.44
C SER A 10 -3.00 3.87 10.45
N VAL A 11 -3.16 4.50 11.63
CA VAL A 11 -2.15 4.42 12.70
C VAL A 11 -2.03 2.99 13.23
N ILE A 12 -3.14 2.33 13.50
CA ILE A 12 -3.17 0.93 13.95
C ILE A 12 -2.53 0.03 12.89
N GLY A 13 -2.87 0.22 11.61
CA GLY A 13 -2.28 -0.51 10.49
C GLY A 13 -0.76 -0.31 10.41
N GLY A 14 -0.26 0.90 10.60
CA GLY A 14 1.17 1.18 10.63
C GLY A 14 1.89 0.45 11.77
N LEU A 15 1.34 0.46 12.97
CA LEU A 15 1.90 -0.25 14.13
C LEU A 15 1.86 -1.78 13.93
N LEU A 16 0.71 -2.32 13.51
CA LEU A 16 0.58 -3.75 13.20
C LEU A 16 1.49 -4.17 12.05
N GLY A 17 1.65 -3.32 11.04
CA GLY A 17 2.57 -3.54 9.92
C GLY A 17 4.00 -3.71 10.38
N GLY A 18 4.47 -2.85 11.29
CA GLY A 18 5.79 -2.97 11.90
C GLY A 18 5.99 -4.28 12.66
N VAL A 19 5.02 -4.65 13.51
CA VAL A 19 5.08 -5.90 14.31
C VAL A 19 5.01 -7.15 13.42
N TRP A 20 4.11 -7.17 12.44
CA TRP A 20 3.95 -8.33 11.55
C TRP A 20 5.15 -8.48 10.61
N MET A 21 5.73 -7.38 10.16
CA MET A 21 6.91 -7.41 9.31
C MET A 21 8.12 -8.05 10.00
N ILE A 22 8.27 -7.91 11.33
CA ILE A 22 9.34 -8.57 12.10
C ILE A 22 9.18 -10.10 12.03
N ARG A 23 7.95 -10.62 12.02
CA ARG A 23 7.67 -12.06 11.96
C ARG A 23 7.65 -12.62 10.54
N LEU A 24 7.08 -11.87 9.60
CA LEU A 24 6.87 -12.32 8.21
C LEU A 24 8.09 -12.04 7.31
N GLY A 25 8.91 -11.06 7.70
CA GLY A 25 9.93 -10.48 6.82
C GLY A 25 9.37 -9.44 5.85
N ILE A 26 10.24 -8.55 5.37
CA ILE A 26 9.85 -7.38 4.57
C ILE A 26 9.19 -7.79 3.24
N ASN A 27 9.76 -8.78 2.54
CA ASN A 27 9.25 -9.20 1.23
C ASN A 27 7.84 -9.80 1.32
N ARG A 28 7.61 -10.71 2.27
CA ARG A 28 6.28 -11.33 2.49
C ARG A 28 5.26 -10.31 2.98
N ALA A 29 5.70 -9.36 3.81
CA ALA A 29 4.83 -8.28 4.27
C ALA A 29 4.35 -7.40 3.10
N LEU A 30 5.23 -7.02 2.18
CA LEU A 30 4.87 -6.27 0.96
C LEU A 30 3.81 -6.99 0.13
N TRP A 31 3.95 -8.31 -0.05
CA TRP A 31 3.00 -9.12 -0.78
C TRP A 31 1.63 -9.16 -0.10
N LEU A 32 1.63 -9.52 1.18
CA LEU A 32 0.39 -9.65 1.95
C LEU A 32 -0.36 -8.31 2.02
N PHE A 33 0.36 -7.23 2.31
CA PHE A 33 -0.25 -5.91 2.43
C PHE A 33 -0.69 -5.35 1.08
N GLY A 34 0.04 -5.67 -0.01
CA GLY A 34 -0.40 -5.37 -1.38
C GLY A 34 -1.71 -6.06 -1.74
N ILE A 35 -1.88 -7.33 -1.38
CA ILE A 35 -3.15 -8.07 -1.58
C ILE A 35 -4.28 -7.44 -0.77
N VAL A 36 -4.04 -7.10 0.50
CA VAL A 36 -5.04 -6.40 1.33
C VAL A 36 -5.48 -5.10 0.68
N GLN A 37 -4.55 -4.34 0.12
CA GLN A 37 -4.85 -3.10 -0.59
C GLN A 37 -5.68 -3.34 -1.85
N MET A 38 -5.37 -4.37 -2.63
CA MET A 38 -6.16 -4.73 -3.82
C MET A 38 -7.60 -5.13 -3.45
N VAL A 39 -7.78 -5.89 -2.36
CA VAL A 39 -9.11 -6.26 -1.86
C VAL A 39 -9.89 -5.02 -1.40
N ALA A 40 -9.23 -4.05 -0.76
CA ALA A 40 -9.86 -2.80 -0.36
C ALA A 40 -10.38 -1.99 -1.56
N ILE A 41 -9.63 -1.94 -2.68
CA ILE A 41 -10.07 -1.28 -3.92
C ILE A 41 -11.35 -1.95 -4.46
N LEU A 42 -11.41 -3.28 -4.46
CA LEU A 42 -12.64 -4.01 -4.85
C LEU A 42 -13.80 -3.72 -3.89
N GLY A 43 -13.54 -3.51 -2.61
CA GLY A 43 -14.54 -3.08 -1.64
C GLY A 43 -15.18 -1.74 -2.01
N PHE A 44 -14.41 -0.77 -2.49
CA PHE A 44 -14.94 0.50 -3.00
C PHE A 44 -15.75 0.32 -4.29
N ALA A 45 -15.28 -0.54 -5.22
CA ALA A 45 -16.02 -0.86 -6.43
C ALA A 45 -17.38 -1.48 -6.11
N TRP A 46 -17.41 -2.42 -5.16
CA TRP A 46 -18.66 -3.02 -4.67
C TRP A 46 -19.58 -1.98 -4.02
N LEU A 47 -19.02 -1.10 -3.18
CA LEU A 47 -19.79 -0.04 -2.52
C LEU A 47 -20.45 0.90 -3.53
N ALA A 48 -19.79 1.18 -4.65
CA ALA A 48 -20.35 2.00 -5.73
C ALA A 48 -21.61 1.40 -6.35
N THR A 49 -21.84 0.09 -6.22
CA THR A 49 -23.02 -0.62 -6.74
C THR A 49 -24.15 -0.76 -5.72
N VAL A 50 -23.83 -0.83 -4.43
CA VAL A 50 -24.81 -1.10 -3.34
C VAL A 50 -25.56 0.17 -2.90
N GLY A 51 -25.03 1.36 -3.23
CA GLY A 51 -25.67 2.63 -2.90
C GLY A 51 -25.25 3.23 -1.54
N HIS A 52 -25.99 4.24 -1.09
CA HIS A 52 -25.60 5.11 0.05
C HIS A 52 -25.83 4.43 1.41
N SER A 53 -24.82 3.71 1.92
CA SER A 53 -24.81 3.23 3.29
C SER A 53 -23.58 3.80 4.04
N VAL A 54 -23.81 4.69 4.98
CA VAL A 54 -22.74 5.33 5.79
C VAL A 54 -21.95 4.30 6.58
N LEU A 55 -22.59 3.21 7.03
CA LEU A 55 -21.94 2.16 7.79
C LEU A 55 -20.94 1.37 6.92
N TRP A 56 -21.37 0.93 5.74
CA TRP A 56 -20.48 0.22 4.80
C TRP A 56 -19.34 1.10 4.31
N LEU A 57 -19.63 2.38 4.05
CA LEU A 57 -18.59 3.36 3.70
C LEU A 57 -17.54 3.48 4.80
N GLY A 58 -17.95 3.57 6.07
CA GLY A 58 -17.03 3.63 7.20
C GLY A 58 -16.16 2.37 7.33
N ILE A 59 -16.73 1.18 7.10
CA ILE A 59 -16.00 -0.10 7.14
C ILE A 59 -14.96 -0.16 6.01
N VAL A 60 -15.35 0.15 4.79
CA VAL A 60 -14.45 0.10 3.62
C VAL A 60 -13.31 1.11 3.76
N ILE A 61 -13.60 2.34 4.19
CA ILE A 61 -12.57 3.36 4.49
C ILE A 61 -11.63 2.87 5.60
N GLY A 62 -12.16 2.23 6.64
CA GLY A 62 -11.35 1.69 7.74
C GLY A 62 -10.39 0.59 7.28
N ILE A 63 -10.86 -0.36 6.47
CA ILE A 63 -10.05 -1.43 5.90
C ILE A 63 -8.97 -0.87 4.96
N GLU A 64 -9.35 0.07 4.10
CA GLU A 64 -8.43 0.74 3.17
C GLU A 64 -7.36 1.52 3.93
N ALA A 65 -7.75 2.33 4.91
CA ALA A 65 -6.81 3.11 5.70
C ALA A 65 -5.84 2.23 6.50
N MET A 66 -6.32 1.09 7.02
CA MET A 66 -5.46 0.09 7.66
C MET A 66 -4.49 -0.53 6.65
N GLY A 67 -4.95 -0.87 5.44
CA GLY A 67 -4.10 -1.36 4.35
C GLY A 67 -3.03 -0.35 3.93
N VAL A 68 -3.37 0.94 3.86
CA VAL A 68 -2.41 2.02 3.60
C VAL A 68 -1.34 2.09 4.71
N GLY A 69 -1.74 2.00 5.98
CA GLY A 69 -0.81 1.97 7.10
C GLY A 69 0.16 0.80 7.03
N LEU A 70 -0.36 -0.41 6.82
CA LEU A 70 0.42 -1.64 6.64
C LEU A 70 1.40 -1.52 5.47
N GLY A 71 0.89 -1.13 4.29
CA GLY A 71 1.67 -1.02 3.05
C GLY A 71 2.76 0.04 3.13
N THR A 72 2.45 1.19 3.71
CA THR A 72 3.43 2.28 3.89
C THR A 72 4.58 1.84 4.78
N THR A 73 4.30 1.17 5.90
CA THR A 73 5.35 0.67 6.82
C THR A 73 6.27 -0.32 6.11
N ALA A 74 5.72 -1.30 5.38
CA ALA A 74 6.52 -2.28 4.65
C ALA A 74 7.33 -1.64 3.51
N PHE A 75 6.75 -0.68 2.80
CA PHE A 75 7.42 0.02 1.70
C PHE A 75 8.59 0.88 2.22
N VAL A 76 8.38 1.63 3.30
CA VAL A 76 9.43 2.43 3.93
C VAL A 76 10.59 1.55 4.42
N ALA A 77 10.27 0.41 5.05
CA ALA A 77 11.27 -0.55 5.49
C ALA A 77 12.03 -1.18 4.31
N TYR A 78 11.33 -1.48 3.21
CA TYR A 78 11.96 -1.98 1.98
C TYR A 78 12.94 -0.95 1.39
N ILE A 79 12.55 0.32 1.28
CA ILE A 79 13.44 1.39 0.83
C ILE A 79 14.65 1.49 1.76
N ALA A 80 14.43 1.54 3.08
CA ALA A 80 15.51 1.64 4.04
C ALA A 80 16.52 0.48 3.94
N ARG A 81 16.04 -0.74 3.71
CA ARG A 81 16.90 -1.92 3.51
C ARG A 81 17.76 -1.82 2.25
N ASN A 82 17.26 -1.18 1.21
CA ASN A 82 17.96 -1.06 -0.07
C ASN A 82 18.83 0.21 -0.19
N THR A 83 18.96 1.01 0.87
CA THR A 83 19.85 2.19 0.89
C THR A 83 21.23 1.81 1.39
N HIS A 84 22.26 2.41 0.78
CA HIS A 84 23.65 2.21 1.21
C HIS A 84 23.94 2.94 2.55
N PRO A 85 24.59 2.30 3.53
CA PRO A 85 24.81 2.89 4.87
C PRO A 85 25.44 4.29 4.87
N LEU A 86 26.37 4.56 3.94
CA LEU A 86 27.07 5.86 3.84
C LEU A 86 26.18 6.98 3.27
N TYR A 87 25.15 6.66 2.50
CA TYR A 87 24.32 7.63 1.78
C TYR A 87 22.82 7.45 2.08
N THR A 88 22.50 6.81 3.20
CA THR A 88 21.11 6.42 3.54
C THR A 88 20.14 7.60 3.46
N ALA A 89 20.48 8.73 4.04
CA ALA A 89 19.59 9.90 4.07
C ALA A 89 19.26 10.41 2.66
N THR A 90 20.28 10.56 1.81
CA THR A 90 20.10 11.07 0.44
C THR A 90 19.35 10.07 -0.44
N GLN A 91 19.72 8.79 -0.39
CA GLN A 91 19.04 7.75 -1.17
C GLN A 91 17.59 7.54 -0.72
N PHE A 92 17.35 7.54 0.59
CA PHE A 92 16.00 7.44 1.13
C PHE A 92 15.12 8.62 0.69
N ALA A 93 15.63 9.84 0.78
CA ALA A 93 14.94 11.04 0.32
C ALA A 93 14.64 10.98 -1.19
N LEU A 94 15.61 10.53 -1.99
CA LEU A 94 15.43 10.37 -3.44
C LEU A 94 14.36 9.33 -3.77
N PHE A 95 14.39 8.13 -3.17
CA PHE A 95 13.40 7.09 -3.42
C PHE A 95 12.00 7.48 -2.97
N THR A 96 11.87 8.12 -1.81
CA THR A 96 10.56 8.60 -1.33
C THR A 96 10.01 9.73 -2.20
N SER A 97 10.85 10.64 -2.67
CA SER A 97 10.46 11.69 -3.61
C SER A 97 10.02 11.10 -4.96
N LEU A 98 10.77 10.13 -5.48
CA LEU A 98 10.43 9.46 -6.74
C LEU A 98 9.10 8.69 -6.63
N ALA A 99 8.83 8.04 -5.49
CA ALA A 99 7.57 7.36 -5.22
C ALA A 99 6.37 8.32 -5.11
N ALA A 100 6.61 9.58 -4.70
CA ALA A 100 5.55 10.59 -4.61
C ALA A 100 5.09 11.10 -5.98
N VAL A 101 5.95 11.07 -7.01
CA VAL A 101 5.63 11.59 -8.35
C VAL A 101 4.43 10.89 -8.98
N PRO A 102 4.39 9.55 -9.17
CA PRO A 102 3.23 8.87 -9.75
C PRO A 102 1.96 9.09 -8.93
N ARG A 103 2.08 9.12 -7.60
CA ARG A 103 0.95 9.37 -6.70
C ARG A 103 0.34 10.74 -6.92
N THR A 104 1.16 11.77 -7.10
CA THR A 104 0.68 13.13 -7.35
C THR A 104 -0.06 13.23 -8.68
N PHE A 105 0.47 12.65 -9.75
CA PHE A 105 -0.19 12.60 -11.06
C PHE A 105 -1.50 11.81 -11.01
N ALA A 106 -1.52 10.66 -10.36
CA ALA A 106 -2.72 9.85 -10.20
C ALA A 106 -3.82 10.63 -9.44
N ASN A 107 -3.45 11.30 -8.34
CA ASN A 107 -4.41 12.11 -7.56
C ASN A 107 -4.97 13.28 -8.40
N ALA A 108 -4.14 13.94 -9.22
CA ALA A 108 -4.58 15.02 -10.08
C ALA A 108 -5.56 14.54 -11.17
N ALA A 109 -5.36 13.33 -11.71
CA ALA A 109 -6.23 12.74 -12.72
C ALA A 109 -7.55 12.17 -12.16
N THR A 110 -7.61 11.89 -10.85
CA THR A 110 -8.74 11.19 -10.22
C THR A 110 -10.08 11.88 -10.47
N GLY A 111 -10.16 13.20 -10.28
CA GLY A 111 -11.41 13.95 -10.47
C GLY A 111 -11.95 13.82 -11.90
N TYR A 112 -11.10 14.02 -12.88
CA TYR A 112 -11.46 13.89 -14.30
C TYR A 112 -11.89 12.46 -14.67
N MET A 113 -11.18 11.47 -14.17
CA MET A 113 -11.50 10.05 -14.41
C MET A 113 -12.85 9.66 -13.80
N VAL A 114 -13.15 10.13 -12.58
CA VAL A 114 -14.43 9.85 -11.93
C VAL A 114 -15.59 10.52 -12.64
N GLU A 115 -15.44 11.76 -13.11
CA GLU A 115 -16.47 12.45 -13.90
C GLU A 115 -16.77 11.74 -15.22
N SER A 116 -15.75 11.22 -15.91
CA SER A 116 -15.91 10.58 -17.23
C SER A 116 -16.36 9.13 -17.16
N LEU A 117 -15.87 8.35 -16.18
CA LEU A 117 -16.07 6.90 -16.10
C LEU A 117 -17.09 6.48 -15.03
N GLY A 118 -17.39 7.34 -14.07
CA GLY A 118 -18.14 7.00 -12.86
C GLY A 118 -17.30 6.22 -11.84
N TRP A 119 -17.78 6.15 -10.60
CA TRP A 119 -17.07 5.57 -9.48
C TRP A 119 -16.70 4.09 -9.66
N PHE A 120 -17.64 3.30 -10.17
CA PHE A 120 -17.42 1.85 -10.35
C PHE A 120 -16.26 1.56 -11.32
N HIS A 121 -16.31 2.13 -12.52
CA HIS A 121 -15.28 1.91 -13.53
C HIS A 121 -13.93 2.52 -13.11
N PHE A 122 -13.95 3.64 -12.39
CA PHE A 122 -12.74 4.23 -11.83
C PHE A 122 -12.00 3.25 -10.90
N PHE A 123 -12.70 2.63 -9.95
CA PHE A 123 -12.07 1.64 -9.06
C PHE A 123 -11.62 0.39 -9.79
N LEU A 124 -12.34 -0.04 -10.82
CA LEU A 124 -11.93 -1.16 -11.66
C LEU A 124 -10.62 -0.85 -12.42
N VAL A 125 -10.48 0.35 -12.96
CA VAL A 125 -9.24 0.82 -13.60
C VAL A 125 -8.09 0.87 -12.60
N CYS A 126 -8.31 1.39 -11.40
CA CYS A 126 -7.32 1.38 -10.32
C CYS A 126 -6.87 -0.05 -9.98
N PHE A 127 -7.80 -1.00 -9.91
CA PHE A 127 -7.47 -2.42 -9.67
C PHE A 127 -6.62 -3.00 -10.80
N ILE A 128 -6.97 -2.73 -12.06
CA ILE A 128 -6.19 -3.19 -13.23
C ILE A 128 -4.78 -2.62 -13.19
N PHE A 129 -4.60 -1.35 -12.84
CA PHE A 129 -3.27 -0.74 -12.69
C PHE A 129 -2.48 -1.26 -11.48
N ALA A 130 -3.14 -1.78 -10.45
CA ALA A 130 -2.47 -2.40 -9.31
C ALA A 130 -1.85 -3.75 -9.66
N VAL A 131 -2.43 -4.51 -10.62
CA VAL A 131 -1.94 -5.83 -11.03
C VAL A 131 -0.50 -5.79 -11.57
N PRO A 132 -0.12 -4.91 -12.53
CA PRO A 132 1.27 -4.79 -12.97
C PRO A 132 2.24 -4.46 -11.82
N GLY A 133 1.81 -3.61 -10.88
CA GLY A 133 2.61 -3.29 -9.68
C GLY A 133 2.90 -4.53 -8.84
N MET A 134 1.89 -5.37 -8.60
CA MET A 134 2.05 -6.64 -7.90
C MET A 134 2.92 -7.64 -8.68
N LEU A 135 2.82 -7.69 -10.01
CA LEU A 135 3.68 -8.54 -10.84
C LEU A 135 5.14 -8.09 -10.80
N LEU A 136 5.41 -6.78 -10.80
CA LEU A 136 6.76 -6.25 -10.62
C LEU A 136 7.37 -6.62 -9.28
N LEU A 137 6.55 -6.78 -8.25
CA LEU A 137 6.99 -7.21 -6.92
C LEU A 137 7.63 -8.62 -6.96
N MET A 138 7.24 -9.49 -7.91
CA MET A 138 7.87 -10.80 -8.13
C MET A 138 9.36 -10.69 -8.49
N LYS A 139 9.75 -9.62 -9.17
CA LYS A 139 11.14 -9.38 -9.56
C LYS A 139 11.94 -8.63 -8.51
N VAL A 140 11.27 -7.71 -7.81
CA VAL A 140 11.92 -6.73 -6.92
C VAL A 140 12.00 -7.23 -5.48
N ALA A 141 10.97 -7.97 -5.03
CA ALA A 141 10.90 -8.55 -3.69
C ALA A 141 10.30 -9.97 -3.74
N PRO A 142 11.06 -10.97 -4.25
CA PRO A 142 10.56 -12.33 -4.33
C PRO A 142 10.24 -12.90 -2.95
N TRP A 143 9.21 -13.74 -2.90
CA TRP A 143 8.62 -14.26 -1.65
C TRP A 143 9.62 -14.99 -0.74
N ASN A 144 10.62 -15.65 -1.31
CA ASN A 144 11.52 -16.56 -0.59
C ASN A 144 12.88 -15.97 -0.18
N GLU A 145 13.20 -14.73 -0.53
CA GLU A 145 14.54 -14.15 -0.31
C GLU A 145 14.83 -13.70 1.14
N ASN A 146 13.89 -13.89 2.07
CA ASN A 146 14.08 -13.48 3.47
C ASN A 146 14.99 -14.42 4.28
N ALA A 147 15.37 -15.58 3.73
CA ALA A 147 16.19 -16.56 4.44
C ALA A 147 17.69 -16.19 4.48
N GLU A 148 18.20 -15.46 3.49
CA GLU A 148 19.62 -15.14 3.39
C GLU A 148 20.06 -13.94 4.22
N ALA A 149 19.15 -13.03 4.54
CA ALA A 149 19.49 -11.82 5.33
C ALA A 149 19.77 -12.13 6.81
N THR A 150 19.26 -13.25 7.33
CA THR A 150 19.45 -13.63 8.75
C THR A 150 20.84 -14.19 9.01
N ASP A 151 21.48 -14.77 8.00
CA ASP A 151 22.81 -15.38 8.14
C ASP A 151 23.98 -14.35 8.11
N VAL A 152 23.74 -13.14 7.61
CA VAL A 152 24.74 -12.07 7.55
C VAL A 152 24.94 -11.42 8.93
N PHE A 153 23.93 -11.45 9.80
CA PHE A 153 24.01 -10.91 11.17
C PHE A 153 24.40 -11.97 12.23
N ALA A 154 24.53 -13.25 11.82
CA ALA A 154 24.92 -14.35 12.69
C ALA A 154 26.44 -14.68 12.63
N LYS A 155 27.22 -13.93 11.85
CA LYS A 155 28.69 -13.94 11.80
C LYS A 155 29.26 -12.63 12.31
#